data_22d03ab0b865992618c9abab5d9f6a3b
#
_entry.id   22d03ab0b865992618c9abab5d9f6a3b
#
_cell.length_a   1.000
_cell.length_b   1.000
_cell.length_c   1.000
_cell.angle_alpha   90.00
_cell.angle_beta   90.00
_cell.angle_gamma   90.00
#
_symmetry.space_group_name_H-M   'P 1'
#
loop_
_entity.id
_entity.type
_entity.pdbx_description
1 polymer ?
#
loop_
_entity_poly.entity_id
_entity_poly.type
_entity_poly.pdbx_seq_one_letter_code
_entity_poly.pdbx_strand_id
1 'polypeptide(L)'
;MNSPAEPRCIVSLTYDDALPCHFESVAPLLEEHGLHGTFYVPCSQGFFDNAESWREVATQGHELGNHSVFHPCHDQAWLDEAYNLRHYTARRWSDEIRLANNILTLVDGRTVRSFGNTCHHNIIGSGATASTVAKLVPEFCVAARGEHTGKPVDLKKINWFNLGTRGADQATFANLRAEIDRMCVRGGWLILTMHGVGPRDHNLHIAENEHTQLVEWLAARQDTIWTAPVRMVAEALKPSRRALAQAAR
;
A
#
# COMPACT_ATOMS: atom_id res chain seq x y z
N MET A 1 -6.55 -0.49 -18.54
CA MET A 1 -7.83 -0.80 -17.83
C MET A 1 -8.63 0.49 -17.69
N ASN A 2 -9.88 0.51 -18.14
CA ASN A 2 -10.72 1.69 -18.00
C ASN A 2 -11.25 1.74 -16.57
N SER A 3 -10.97 2.86 -15.86
CA SER A 3 -11.69 3.18 -14.62
C SER A 3 -13.19 3.22 -14.94
N PRO A 4 -14.04 2.53 -14.18
CA PRO A 4 -15.48 2.70 -14.33
C PRO A 4 -15.87 4.15 -14.09
N ALA A 5 -16.87 4.66 -14.76
CA ALA A 5 -17.26 6.08 -14.80
C ALA A 5 -17.52 6.72 -13.41
N GLU A 6 -17.78 5.94 -12.38
CA GLU A 6 -17.77 6.29 -10.94
C GLU A 6 -17.68 5.00 -10.13
N PRO A 7 -16.48 4.53 -9.75
CA PRO A 7 -16.38 3.30 -8.97
C PRO A 7 -16.97 3.51 -7.58
N ARG A 8 -18.05 2.83 -7.28
CA ARG A 8 -18.67 2.87 -5.94
C ARG A 8 -18.00 1.93 -4.97
N CYS A 9 -17.38 0.87 -5.47
CA CYS A 9 -16.73 -0.16 -4.67
C CYS A 9 -15.30 -0.36 -5.17
N ILE A 10 -14.32 -0.01 -4.34
CA ILE A 10 -12.91 -0.09 -4.68
C ILE A 10 -12.21 -0.96 -3.64
N VAL A 11 -11.35 -1.86 -4.10
CA VAL A 11 -10.49 -2.69 -3.24
C VAL A 11 -9.04 -2.53 -3.69
N SER A 12 -8.13 -2.29 -2.74
CA SER A 12 -6.70 -2.40 -2.98
C SER A 12 -6.11 -3.50 -2.12
N LEU A 13 -5.47 -4.46 -2.77
CA LEU A 13 -4.69 -5.50 -2.11
C LEU A 13 -3.28 -4.95 -1.91
N THR A 14 -2.83 -4.85 -0.65
CA THR A 14 -1.50 -4.32 -0.33
C THR A 14 -0.72 -5.31 0.51
N TYR A 15 0.57 -5.48 0.17
CA TYR A 15 1.47 -6.46 0.74
C TYR A 15 2.73 -5.76 1.23
N ASP A 16 3.11 -5.99 2.49
CA ASP A 16 4.21 -5.29 3.15
C ASP A 16 5.46 -6.16 3.26
N ASP A 17 6.63 -5.51 3.40
CA ASP A 17 7.92 -6.06 3.81
C ASP A 17 8.70 -6.85 2.75
N ALA A 18 8.29 -6.82 1.50
CA ALA A 18 9.03 -7.44 0.38
C ALA A 18 9.37 -8.92 0.59
N LEU A 19 8.41 -9.71 1.11
CA LEU A 19 8.61 -11.12 1.41
C LEU A 19 8.74 -11.96 0.13
N PRO A 20 9.49 -13.10 0.16
CA PRO A 20 9.65 -13.98 -1.00
C PRO A 20 8.32 -14.44 -1.63
N CYS A 21 7.31 -14.78 -0.81
CA CYS A 21 6.01 -15.19 -1.32
C CYS A 21 5.34 -14.14 -2.22
N HIS A 22 5.70 -12.86 -2.11
CA HIS A 22 5.10 -11.79 -2.90
C HIS A 22 5.42 -11.93 -4.39
N PHE A 23 6.66 -12.27 -4.75
CA PHE A 23 7.04 -12.47 -6.15
C PHE A 23 7.00 -13.94 -6.57
N GLU A 24 7.07 -14.91 -5.62
CA GLU A 24 7.03 -16.34 -5.92
C GLU A 24 5.61 -16.87 -6.18
N SER A 25 4.59 -16.33 -5.49
CA SER A 25 3.23 -16.85 -5.55
C SER A 25 2.14 -15.78 -5.64
N VAL A 26 2.27 -14.66 -4.91
CA VAL A 26 1.21 -13.63 -4.84
C VAL A 26 1.06 -12.89 -6.17
N ALA A 27 2.14 -12.31 -6.70
CA ALA A 27 2.09 -11.59 -7.97
C ALA A 27 1.68 -12.50 -9.14
N PRO A 28 2.22 -13.73 -9.28
CA PRO A 28 1.74 -14.70 -10.28
C PRO A 28 0.24 -15.02 -10.17
N LEU A 29 -0.27 -15.24 -8.97
CA LEU A 29 -1.70 -15.50 -8.77
C LEU A 29 -2.57 -14.31 -9.17
N LEU A 30 -2.17 -13.09 -8.79
CA LEU A 30 -2.88 -11.88 -9.17
C LEU A 30 -2.89 -11.70 -10.69
N GLU A 31 -1.76 -11.93 -11.36
CA GLU A 31 -1.62 -11.82 -12.81
C GLU A 31 -2.49 -12.85 -13.54
N GLU A 32 -2.52 -14.10 -13.09
CA GLU A 32 -3.39 -15.16 -13.63
C GLU A 32 -4.86 -14.74 -13.65
N HIS A 33 -5.26 -13.96 -12.64
CA HIS A 33 -6.63 -13.48 -12.50
C HIS A 33 -6.87 -12.05 -13.03
N GLY A 34 -5.87 -11.45 -13.69
CA GLY A 34 -5.95 -10.09 -14.25
C GLY A 34 -6.12 -9.00 -13.21
N LEU A 35 -5.65 -9.23 -11.99
CA LEU A 35 -5.65 -8.29 -10.88
C LEU A 35 -4.24 -7.75 -10.62
N HIS A 36 -4.17 -6.53 -10.06
CA HIS A 36 -2.91 -5.91 -9.68
C HIS A 36 -2.95 -5.42 -8.24
N GLY A 37 -1.87 -5.66 -7.50
CA GLY A 37 -1.68 -5.24 -6.11
C GLY A 37 -0.64 -4.15 -5.96
N THR A 38 -0.53 -3.64 -4.73
CA THR A 38 0.57 -2.76 -4.29
C THR A 38 1.47 -3.54 -3.35
N PHE A 39 2.75 -3.62 -3.68
CA PHE A 39 3.78 -4.18 -2.82
C PHE A 39 4.55 -3.03 -2.20
N TYR A 40 4.42 -2.83 -0.89
CA TYR A 40 5.17 -1.83 -0.14
C TYR A 40 6.53 -2.40 0.23
N VAL A 41 7.55 -1.91 -0.46
CA VAL A 41 8.88 -2.53 -0.48
C VAL A 41 9.86 -1.67 0.32
N PRO A 42 10.40 -2.16 1.45
CA PRO A 42 11.57 -1.56 2.08
C PRO A 42 12.80 -1.84 1.21
N CYS A 43 13.55 -0.78 0.85
CA CYS A 43 14.71 -0.89 -0.03
C CYS A 43 15.97 -1.35 0.72
N SER A 44 15.83 -2.41 1.52
CA SER A 44 16.91 -3.05 2.29
C SER A 44 17.65 -4.11 1.46
N GLN A 45 18.60 -4.81 2.07
CA GLN A 45 19.40 -5.82 1.39
C GLN A 45 18.56 -6.91 0.71
N GLY A 46 17.52 -7.42 1.38
CA GLY A 46 16.64 -8.44 0.80
C GLY A 46 15.93 -8.01 -0.49
N PHE A 47 15.64 -6.71 -0.64
CA PHE A 47 15.14 -6.16 -1.89
C PHE A 47 16.20 -6.20 -2.99
N PHE A 48 17.44 -5.81 -2.70
CA PHE A 48 18.52 -5.81 -3.70
C PHE A 48 18.89 -7.22 -4.15
N ASP A 49 18.86 -8.19 -3.25
CA ASP A 49 19.13 -9.60 -3.57
C ASP A 49 18.10 -10.18 -4.54
N ASN A 50 16.90 -9.60 -4.60
CA ASN A 50 15.77 -10.03 -5.43
C ASN A 50 15.31 -8.93 -6.43
N ALA A 51 16.16 -7.98 -6.77
CA ALA A 51 15.79 -6.82 -7.59
C ALA A 51 15.21 -7.19 -8.97
N GLU A 52 15.65 -8.30 -9.57
CA GLU A 52 15.14 -8.78 -10.84
C GLU A 52 13.70 -9.29 -10.72
N SER A 53 13.39 -10.08 -9.67
CA SER A 53 12.03 -10.53 -9.39
C SER A 53 11.09 -9.34 -9.15
N TRP A 54 11.55 -8.30 -8.45
CA TRP A 54 10.77 -7.07 -8.27
C TRP A 54 10.55 -6.29 -9.56
N ARG A 55 11.51 -6.33 -10.49
CA ARG A 55 11.32 -5.75 -11.84
C ARG A 55 10.24 -6.50 -12.61
N GLU A 56 10.23 -7.84 -12.55
CA GLU A 56 9.19 -8.66 -13.16
C GLU A 56 7.81 -8.31 -12.59
N VAL A 57 7.67 -8.26 -11.26
CA VAL A 57 6.43 -7.83 -10.59
C VAL A 57 5.95 -6.47 -11.10
N ALA A 58 6.85 -5.51 -11.26
CA ALA A 58 6.50 -4.18 -11.78
C ALA A 58 6.07 -4.20 -13.25
N THR A 59 6.71 -5.04 -14.10
CA THR A 59 6.35 -5.16 -15.53
C THR A 59 4.99 -5.79 -15.73
N GLN A 60 4.53 -6.65 -14.82
CA GLN A 60 3.20 -7.24 -14.78
C GLN A 60 2.09 -6.24 -14.39
N GLY A 61 2.42 -5.00 -14.07
CA GLY A 61 1.43 -3.95 -13.78
C GLY A 61 1.19 -3.66 -12.30
N HIS A 62 1.81 -4.41 -11.43
CA HIS A 62 1.75 -4.16 -9.99
C HIS A 62 2.46 -2.85 -9.61
N GLU A 63 2.13 -2.30 -8.46
CA GLU A 63 2.81 -1.15 -7.89
C GLU A 63 3.89 -1.60 -6.92
N LEU A 64 5.13 -1.12 -7.12
CA LEU A 64 6.14 -1.09 -6.08
C LEU A 64 5.97 0.20 -5.28
N GLY A 65 5.25 0.13 -4.17
CA GLY A 65 5.03 1.25 -3.26
C GLY A 65 6.25 1.46 -2.35
N ASN A 66 6.46 2.69 -1.92
CA ASN A 66 7.56 3.02 -1.02
C ASN A 66 7.24 2.57 0.42
N HIS A 67 8.14 1.81 1.03
CA HIS A 67 8.09 1.41 2.42
C HIS A 67 9.37 1.80 3.18
N SER A 68 9.97 2.95 2.80
CA SER A 68 11.26 3.46 3.26
C SER A 68 12.47 2.59 2.81
N VAL A 69 13.64 2.85 3.38
CA VAL A 69 14.83 2.00 3.17
C VAL A 69 15.00 1.02 4.33
N PHE A 70 14.93 1.52 5.56
CA PHE A 70 15.28 0.77 6.76
C PHE A 70 14.08 0.32 7.60
N HIS A 71 12.87 0.51 7.09
CA HIS A 71 11.63 0.17 7.79
C HIS A 71 11.55 0.73 9.23
N PRO A 72 11.76 2.06 9.43
CA PRO A 72 11.81 2.63 10.76
C PRO A 72 10.44 2.58 11.45
N CYS A 73 10.44 2.17 12.72
CA CYS A 73 9.24 2.04 13.54
C CYS A 73 9.45 2.68 14.91
N HIS A 74 8.39 2.85 15.71
CA HIS A 74 8.49 3.22 17.11
C HIS A 74 8.64 1.98 18.00
N ASP A 75 9.65 2.00 18.87
CA ASP A 75 9.73 1.15 20.07
C ASP A 75 9.41 -0.35 19.85
N GLN A 76 9.88 -0.91 18.75
CA GLN A 76 9.76 -2.33 18.48
C GLN A 76 10.96 -3.10 19.06
N ALA A 77 10.73 -4.19 19.78
CA ALA A 77 11.78 -4.96 20.43
C ALA A 77 12.79 -5.61 19.44
N TRP A 78 12.38 -5.80 18.20
CA TRP A 78 13.21 -6.36 17.12
C TRP A 78 14.00 -5.31 16.33
N LEU A 79 13.69 -4.00 16.54
CA LEU A 79 14.25 -2.92 15.74
C LEU A 79 15.56 -2.43 16.34
N ASP A 80 16.58 -2.23 15.49
CA ASP A 80 17.77 -1.49 15.89
C ASP A 80 17.39 -0.05 16.26
N GLU A 81 17.91 0.42 17.40
CA GLU A 81 17.60 1.76 17.93
C GLU A 81 17.97 2.88 16.95
N ALA A 82 18.92 2.64 16.05
CA ALA A 82 19.25 3.57 14.98
C ALA A 82 18.07 3.85 14.04
N TYR A 83 17.12 2.93 13.93
CA TYR A 83 15.93 3.06 13.07
C TYR A 83 14.65 3.32 13.86
N ASN A 84 14.75 3.61 15.15
CA ASN A 84 13.61 4.01 15.96
C ASN A 84 13.13 5.40 15.53
N LEU A 85 11.89 5.50 15.05
CA LEU A 85 11.28 6.77 14.59
C LEU A 85 11.31 7.88 15.62
N ARG A 86 11.37 7.55 16.93
CA ARG A 86 11.52 8.51 18.01
C ARG A 86 12.75 9.40 17.84
N HIS A 87 13.83 8.87 17.26
CA HIS A 87 15.11 9.55 17.04
C HIS A 87 15.27 10.12 15.62
N TYR A 88 14.25 9.97 14.78
CA TYR A 88 14.27 10.57 13.45
C TYR A 88 13.97 12.06 13.52
N THR A 89 14.64 12.82 12.68
CA THR A 89 14.20 14.17 12.31
C THR A 89 13.32 14.09 11.07
N ALA A 90 12.49 15.11 10.84
CA ALA A 90 11.72 15.24 9.61
C ALA A 90 12.64 15.19 8.37
N ARG A 91 13.83 15.81 8.45
CA ARG A 91 14.81 15.79 7.35
C ARG A 91 15.33 14.37 7.07
N ARG A 92 15.80 13.65 8.09
CA ARG A 92 16.30 12.29 7.94
C ARG A 92 15.25 11.37 7.30
N TRP A 93 14.01 11.45 7.79
CA TRP A 93 12.89 10.70 7.23
C TRP A 93 12.65 11.06 5.76
N SER A 94 12.59 12.35 5.44
CA SER A 94 12.38 12.82 4.06
C SER A 94 13.51 12.40 3.11
N ASP A 95 14.75 12.44 3.55
CA ASP A 95 15.90 12.01 2.75
C ASP A 95 15.85 10.51 2.48
N GLU A 96 15.43 9.71 3.48
CA GLU A 96 15.24 8.25 3.34
C GLU A 96 14.10 7.90 2.36
N ILE A 97 12.95 8.58 2.45
CA ILE A 97 11.83 8.35 1.52
C ILE A 97 12.20 8.74 0.09
N ARG A 98 12.93 9.85 -0.09
CA ARG A 98 13.45 10.26 -1.40
C ARG A 98 14.41 9.23 -1.96
N LEU A 99 15.33 8.70 -1.13
CA LEU A 99 16.26 7.66 -1.54
C LEU A 99 15.53 6.39 -1.97
N ALA A 100 14.55 5.91 -1.18
CA ALA A 100 13.73 4.75 -1.54
C ALA A 100 12.99 4.96 -2.87
N ASN A 101 12.39 6.14 -3.10
CA ASN A 101 11.77 6.46 -4.39
C ASN A 101 12.78 6.38 -5.56
N ASN A 102 13.99 6.90 -5.39
CA ASN A 102 15.00 6.84 -6.43
C ASN A 102 15.43 5.39 -6.74
N ILE A 103 15.62 4.57 -5.70
CA ILE A 103 15.96 3.16 -5.84
C ILE A 103 14.85 2.42 -6.61
N LEU A 104 13.60 2.58 -6.18
CA LEU A 104 12.46 1.95 -6.84
C LEU A 104 12.32 2.41 -8.31
N THR A 105 12.60 3.69 -8.59
CA THR A 105 12.58 4.23 -9.96
C THR A 105 13.63 3.58 -10.85
N LEU A 106 14.80 3.22 -10.31
CA LEU A 106 15.83 2.47 -11.06
C LEU A 106 15.38 1.05 -11.41
N VAL A 107 14.46 0.48 -10.61
CA VAL A 107 13.94 -0.87 -10.85
C VAL A 107 12.75 -0.87 -11.80
N ASP A 108 11.76 0.00 -11.59
CA ASP A 108 10.48 -0.02 -12.31
C ASP A 108 10.28 1.13 -13.32
N GLY A 109 11.20 2.10 -13.37
CA GLY A 109 11.12 3.29 -14.23
C GLY A 109 10.03 4.28 -13.84
N ARG A 110 9.32 4.09 -12.74
CA ARG A 110 8.17 4.92 -12.34
C ARG A 110 8.56 5.96 -11.30
N THR A 111 8.10 7.18 -11.49
CA THR A 111 8.34 8.31 -10.58
C THR A 111 7.15 8.62 -9.66
N VAL A 112 5.97 8.09 -9.96
CA VAL A 112 4.75 8.27 -9.17
C VAL A 112 4.43 6.98 -8.44
N ARG A 113 4.30 7.05 -7.12
CA ARG A 113 4.00 5.90 -6.26
C ARG A 113 3.28 6.30 -4.99
N SER A 114 2.68 5.34 -4.30
CA SER A 114 2.14 5.51 -2.96
C SER A 114 3.20 5.15 -1.90
N PHE A 115 2.92 5.55 -0.65
CA PHE A 115 3.70 5.23 0.54
C PHE A 115 2.88 4.37 1.50
N GLY A 116 3.48 3.33 2.07
CA GLY A 116 2.94 2.59 3.20
C GLY A 116 3.66 3.02 4.48
N ASN A 117 2.92 3.51 5.49
CA ASN A 117 3.53 3.83 6.78
C ASN A 117 4.07 2.55 7.41
N THR A 118 5.36 2.55 7.74
CA THR A 118 6.00 1.43 8.42
C THR A 118 5.38 1.23 9.80
N CYS A 119 5.05 0.00 10.15
CA CYS A 119 4.31 -0.37 11.38
C CYS A 119 3.02 0.47 11.58
N HIS A 120 2.44 1.04 10.54
CA HIS A 120 1.32 2.00 10.59
C HIS A 120 1.57 3.26 11.44
N HIS A 121 2.82 3.54 11.79
CA HIS A 121 3.18 4.70 12.60
C HIS A 121 3.07 5.99 11.79
N ASN A 122 2.52 7.03 12.40
CA ASN A 122 2.25 8.31 11.76
C ASN A 122 3.08 9.47 12.32
N ILE A 123 3.81 9.24 13.42
CA ILE A 123 4.64 10.25 14.09
C ILE A 123 6.11 10.01 13.78
N ILE A 124 6.84 11.07 13.50
CA ILE A 124 8.28 11.09 13.23
C ILE A 124 8.92 12.02 14.27
N GLY A 125 9.91 11.51 14.97
CA GLY A 125 10.56 12.24 16.05
C GLY A 125 9.76 12.24 17.36
N SER A 126 10.15 13.08 18.28
CA SER A 126 9.53 13.23 19.60
C SER A 126 9.55 14.67 20.09
N GLY A 127 8.71 14.98 21.07
CA GLY A 127 8.65 16.30 21.69
C GLY A 127 8.31 17.44 20.71
N ALA A 128 8.91 18.61 20.89
CA ALA A 128 8.62 19.83 20.12
C ALA A 128 9.05 19.74 18.63
N THR A 129 9.91 18.80 18.27
CA THR A 129 10.38 18.61 16.88
C THR A 129 9.63 17.53 16.13
N ALA A 130 8.65 16.89 16.77
CA ALA A 130 7.85 15.85 16.14
C ALA A 130 7.10 16.38 14.92
N SER A 131 7.00 15.53 13.91
CA SER A 131 6.21 15.78 12.70
C SER A 131 5.32 14.59 12.41
N THR A 132 4.49 14.67 11.37
CA THR A 132 3.67 13.53 10.95
C THR A 132 4.03 13.12 9.53
N VAL A 133 3.88 11.82 9.22
CA VAL A 133 4.01 11.30 7.86
C VAL A 133 3.10 12.09 6.92
N ALA A 134 1.84 12.29 7.30
CA ALA A 134 0.86 13.01 6.49
C ALA A 134 1.28 14.45 6.11
N LYS A 135 2.11 15.10 6.93
CA LYS A 135 2.65 16.44 6.65
C LYS A 135 3.83 16.40 5.68
N LEU A 136 4.66 15.37 5.72
CA LEU A 136 5.91 15.30 4.95
C LEU A 136 5.76 14.54 3.64
N VAL A 137 5.01 13.45 3.62
CA VAL A 137 4.88 12.53 2.48
C VAL A 137 4.30 13.14 1.20
N PRO A 138 3.50 14.25 1.22
CA PRO A 138 2.99 14.88 0.00
C PRO A 138 4.06 15.36 -0.98
N GLU A 139 5.29 15.58 -0.50
CA GLU A 139 6.43 15.96 -1.35
C GLU A 139 6.94 14.78 -2.21
N PHE A 140 6.69 13.55 -1.78
CA PHE A 140 7.33 12.36 -2.32
C PHE A 140 6.37 11.38 -3.00
N CYS A 141 5.13 11.31 -2.52
CA CYS A 141 4.18 10.28 -2.92
C CYS A 141 2.80 10.86 -3.27
N VAL A 142 2.08 10.15 -4.14
CA VAL A 142 0.73 10.56 -4.55
C VAL A 142 -0.31 10.27 -3.48
N ALA A 143 -0.11 9.27 -2.65
CA ALA A 143 -0.97 8.90 -1.54
C ALA A 143 -0.15 8.18 -0.47
N ALA A 144 -0.67 8.11 0.77
CA ALA A 144 -0.07 7.33 1.83
C ALA A 144 -1.12 6.49 2.55
N ARG A 145 -0.85 5.19 2.64
CA ARG A 145 -1.57 4.26 3.49
C ARG A 145 -1.08 4.46 4.93
N GLY A 146 -1.99 4.81 5.80
CA GLY A 146 -1.71 5.20 7.19
C GLY A 146 -2.18 4.16 8.22
N GLU A 147 -3.03 4.57 9.13
CA GLU A 147 -3.43 3.81 10.30
C GLU A 147 -4.41 2.66 9.99
N HIS A 148 -4.34 1.61 10.82
CA HIS A 148 -5.36 0.54 10.85
C HIS A 148 -6.66 1.06 11.46
N THR A 149 -7.56 1.54 10.63
CA THR A 149 -8.88 2.02 11.06
C THR A 149 -9.92 0.90 11.13
N GLY A 150 -9.66 -0.22 10.48
CA GLY A 150 -10.63 -1.31 10.30
C GLY A 150 -11.86 -0.91 9.48
N LYS A 151 -11.80 0.21 8.75
CA LYS A 151 -12.95 0.76 8.01
C LYS A 151 -12.55 1.16 6.59
N PRO A 152 -13.49 1.08 5.61
CA PRO A 152 -13.29 1.64 4.29
C PRO A 152 -13.07 3.15 4.33
N VAL A 153 -12.27 3.65 3.39
CA VAL A 153 -12.08 5.07 3.13
C VAL A 153 -13.37 5.64 2.53
N ASP A 154 -13.88 6.71 3.11
CA ASP A 154 -15.02 7.46 2.56
C ASP A 154 -14.59 8.25 1.33
N LEU A 155 -15.12 7.91 0.15
CA LEU A 155 -14.79 8.54 -1.12
C LEU A 155 -15.16 10.04 -1.19
N LYS A 156 -16.04 10.52 -0.29
CA LYS A 156 -16.41 11.93 -0.20
C LYS A 156 -15.44 12.78 0.63
N LYS A 157 -14.59 12.12 1.47
CA LYS A 157 -13.69 12.79 2.42
C LYS A 157 -12.35 12.08 2.51
N ILE A 158 -11.68 11.89 1.36
CA ILE A 158 -10.42 11.16 1.31
C ILE A 158 -9.29 11.99 1.93
N ASN A 159 -8.67 11.46 2.97
CA ASN A 159 -7.38 11.94 3.44
C ASN A 159 -6.26 11.20 2.70
N TRP A 160 -5.80 11.74 1.58
CA TRP A 160 -4.85 11.11 0.68
C TRP A 160 -3.52 10.70 1.32
N PHE A 161 -3.15 11.33 2.40
CA PHE A 161 -1.86 11.12 3.06
C PHE A 161 -1.98 10.47 4.44
N ASN A 162 -3.17 9.94 4.75
CA ASN A 162 -3.44 9.06 5.87
C ASN A 162 -4.68 8.20 5.54
N LEU A 163 -4.57 7.37 4.49
CA LEU A 163 -5.63 6.45 4.08
C LEU A 163 -5.78 5.35 5.15
N GLY A 164 -6.99 5.19 5.65
CA GLY A 164 -7.30 4.14 6.61
C GLY A 164 -7.25 2.76 5.94
N THR A 165 -6.82 1.75 6.72
CA THR A 165 -6.65 0.38 6.24
C THR A 165 -7.35 -0.64 7.12
N ARG A 166 -7.48 -1.86 6.59
CA ARG A 166 -7.96 -3.06 7.25
C ARG A 166 -6.86 -4.14 7.18
N GLY A 167 -6.28 -4.52 8.32
CA GLY A 167 -5.36 -5.65 8.39
C GLY A 167 -6.06 -6.96 8.02
N ALA A 168 -5.50 -7.72 7.10
CA ALA A 168 -6.07 -8.97 6.63
C ALA A 168 -5.25 -10.20 7.05
N ASP A 169 -4.15 -10.02 7.76
CA ASP A 169 -3.46 -11.14 8.39
C ASP A 169 -4.41 -11.90 9.32
N GLN A 170 -4.37 -13.23 9.24
CA GLN A 170 -5.26 -14.17 9.96
C GLN A 170 -6.76 -13.99 9.67
N ALA A 171 -7.14 -13.14 8.71
CA ALA A 171 -8.54 -13.01 8.30
C ALA A 171 -8.99 -14.21 7.48
N THR A 172 -10.28 -14.55 7.57
CA THR A 172 -10.91 -15.52 6.68
C THR A 172 -11.50 -14.82 5.46
N PHE A 173 -11.53 -15.50 4.33
CA PHE A 173 -12.22 -15.03 3.12
C PHE A 173 -13.68 -14.63 3.42
N ALA A 174 -14.40 -15.45 4.19
CA ALA A 174 -15.78 -15.15 4.56
C ALA A 174 -15.95 -13.80 5.24
N ASN A 175 -15.03 -13.44 6.15
CA ASN A 175 -15.06 -12.15 6.84
C ASN A 175 -14.72 -11.00 5.89
N LEU A 176 -13.66 -11.13 5.10
CA LEU A 176 -13.26 -10.10 4.12
C LEU A 176 -14.34 -9.85 3.07
N ARG A 177 -14.93 -10.93 2.53
CA ARG A 177 -16.04 -10.86 1.60
C ARG A 177 -17.23 -10.11 2.20
N ALA A 178 -17.65 -10.46 3.40
CA ALA A 178 -18.77 -9.79 4.06
C ALA A 178 -18.52 -8.29 4.31
N GLU A 179 -17.27 -7.91 4.58
CA GLU A 179 -16.87 -6.50 4.72
C GLU A 179 -16.94 -5.76 3.38
N ILE A 180 -16.43 -6.37 2.30
CA ILE A 180 -16.48 -5.81 0.95
C ILE A 180 -17.93 -5.70 0.48
N ASP A 181 -18.75 -6.73 0.62
CA ASP A 181 -20.17 -6.72 0.24
C ASP A 181 -20.92 -5.56 0.95
N ARG A 182 -20.71 -5.36 2.25
CA ARG A 182 -21.29 -4.23 3.00
C ARG A 182 -20.81 -2.86 2.50
N MET A 183 -19.52 -2.76 2.14
CA MET A 183 -18.95 -1.53 1.58
C MET A 183 -19.55 -1.24 0.22
N CYS A 184 -19.71 -2.22 -0.66
CA CYS A 184 -20.23 -2.01 -2.01
C CYS A 184 -21.67 -1.45 -2.02
N VAL A 185 -22.48 -1.76 -1.00
CA VAL A 185 -23.84 -1.17 -0.85
C VAL A 185 -23.76 0.34 -0.60
N ARG A 186 -22.76 0.81 0.14
CA ARG A 186 -22.63 2.21 0.57
C ARG A 186 -21.70 3.04 -0.31
N GLY A 187 -20.86 2.38 -1.04
CA GLY A 187 -19.69 2.97 -1.69
C GLY A 187 -18.53 3.17 -0.71
N GLY A 188 -17.30 3.03 -1.22
CA GLY A 188 -16.09 3.20 -0.43
C GLY A 188 -14.86 2.58 -1.09
N TRP A 189 -13.73 2.74 -0.44
CA TRP A 189 -12.47 2.15 -0.83
C TRP A 189 -11.89 1.37 0.35
N LEU A 190 -11.79 0.04 0.23
CA LEU A 190 -11.17 -0.82 1.24
C LEU A 190 -9.74 -1.12 0.82
N ILE A 191 -8.79 -0.75 1.66
CA ILE A 191 -7.38 -1.06 1.50
C ILE A 191 -7.06 -2.18 2.48
N LEU A 192 -6.76 -3.36 1.95
CA LEU A 192 -6.36 -4.53 2.74
C LEU A 192 -4.85 -4.54 2.91
N THR A 193 -4.40 -4.67 4.15
CA THR A 193 -2.98 -4.83 4.48
C THR A 193 -2.70 -6.28 4.82
N MET A 194 -1.77 -6.88 4.12
CA MET A 194 -1.26 -8.23 4.33
C MET A 194 0.26 -8.19 4.40
N HIS A 195 0.85 -9.13 5.13
CA HIS A 195 2.27 -9.41 5.10
C HIS A 195 2.49 -10.72 4.33
N GLY A 196 2.65 -11.86 5.01
CA GLY A 196 2.81 -13.15 4.34
C GLY A 196 1.51 -13.72 3.75
N VAL A 197 1.66 -14.58 2.75
CA VAL A 197 0.62 -15.50 2.29
C VAL A 197 1.12 -16.92 2.57
N GLY A 198 0.45 -17.61 3.49
CA GLY A 198 0.98 -18.81 4.13
C GLY A 198 2.00 -18.52 5.24
N PRO A 199 2.32 -19.51 6.07
CA PRO A 199 3.10 -19.31 7.30
C PRO A 199 4.61 -19.28 7.10
N ARG A 200 5.11 -19.42 5.85
CA ARG A 200 6.53 -19.67 5.56
C ARG A 200 7.42 -18.46 5.86
N ASP A 201 7.00 -17.27 5.42
CA ASP A 201 7.89 -16.12 5.34
C ASP A 201 7.71 -15.11 6.48
N HIS A 202 6.55 -15.10 7.13
CA HIS A 202 6.24 -14.13 8.19
C HIS A 202 5.20 -14.66 9.19
N ASN A 203 5.32 -14.25 10.46
CA ASN A 203 4.34 -14.61 11.49
C ASN A 203 2.97 -13.96 11.26
N LEU A 204 2.95 -12.74 10.71
CA LEU A 204 1.74 -12.10 10.23
C LEU A 204 1.49 -12.57 8.80
N HIS A 205 0.41 -13.30 8.59
CA HIS A 205 0.06 -13.83 7.27
C HIS A 205 -1.43 -14.12 7.16
N ILE A 206 -1.94 -14.12 5.96
CA ILE A 206 -3.22 -14.72 5.59
C ILE A 206 -2.97 -16.17 5.12
N ALA A 207 -3.88 -17.09 5.42
CA ALA A 207 -3.76 -18.45 4.93
C ALA A 207 -3.88 -18.49 3.38
N GLU A 208 -3.09 -19.34 2.71
CA GLU A 208 -3.04 -19.40 1.24
C GLU A 208 -4.41 -19.62 0.61
N ASN A 209 -5.20 -20.55 1.17
CA ASN A 209 -6.54 -20.84 0.68
C ASN A 209 -7.51 -19.65 0.83
N GLU A 210 -7.39 -18.88 1.92
CA GLU A 210 -8.22 -17.68 2.15
C GLU A 210 -7.85 -16.54 1.18
N HIS A 211 -6.55 -16.40 0.92
CA HIS A 211 -6.04 -15.43 -0.05
C HIS A 211 -6.48 -15.80 -1.47
N THR A 212 -6.31 -17.06 -1.87
CA THR A 212 -6.72 -17.54 -3.21
C THR A 212 -8.21 -17.34 -3.44
N GLN A 213 -9.07 -17.73 -2.48
CA GLN A 213 -10.50 -17.50 -2.57
C GLN A 213 -10.86 -16.00 -2.71
N LEU A 214 -10.15 -15.14 -2.01
CA LEU A 214 -10.35 -13.68 -2.11
C LEU A 214 -10.00 -13.17 -3.52
N VAL A 215 -8.86 -13.59 -4.06
CA VAL A 215 -8.39 -13.20 -5.40
C VAL A 215 -9.38 -13.67 -6.48
N GLU A 216 -9.74 -14.96 -6.48
CA GLU A 216 -10.72 -15.53 -7.41
C GLU A 216 -12.08 -14.83 -7.34
N TRP A 217 -12.54 -14.54 -6.12
CA TRP A 217 -13.82 -13.89 -5.90
C TRP A 217 -13.83 -12.44 -6.39
N LEU A 218 -12.73 -11.70 -6.21
CA LEU A 218 -12.56 -10.33 -6.74
C LEU A 218 -12.45 -10.35 -8.27
N ALA A 219 -11.70 -11.28 -8.84
CA ALA A 219 -11.54 -11.43 -10.27
C ALA A 219 -12.88 -11.68 -10.99
N ALA A 220 -13.75 -12.49 -10.39
CA ALA A 220 -15.09 -12.76 -10.92
C ALA A 220 -16.05 -11.55 -10.81
N ARG A 221 -15.61 -10.40 -10.23
CA ARG A 221 -16.45 -9.22 -9.96
C ARG A 221 -15.85 -7.90 -10.45
N GLN A 222 -14.94 -7.93 -11.40
CA GLN A 222 -14.27 -6.73 -11.95
C GLN A 222 -15.25 -5.74 -12.63
N ASP A 223 -16.47 -6.17 -12.94
CA ASP A 223 -17.57 -5.33 -13.44
C ASP A 223 -18.18 -4.44 -12.34
N THR A 224 -18.14 -4.86 -11.08
CA THR A 224 -18.77 -4.19 -9.94
C THR A 224 -17.79 -3.71 -8.89
N ILE A 225 -16.65 -4.36 -8.76
CA ILE A 225 -15.57 -4.03 -7.81
C ILE A 225 -14.33 -3.64 -8.61
N TRP A 226 -13.91 -2.40 -8.48
CA TRP A 226 -12.63 -1.99 -9.05
C TRP A 226 -11.49 -2.38 -8.12
N THR A 227 -10.80 -3.49 -8.44
CA THR A 227 -9.59 -3.91 -7.73
C THR A 227 -8.36 -3.30 -8.42
N ALA A 228 -7.63 -2.45 -7.70
CA ALA A 228 -6.49 -1.73 -8.29
C ALA A 228 -5.44 -1.33 -7.25
N PRO A 229 -4.16 -1.14 -7.67
CA PRO A 229 -3.12 -0.57 -6.85
C PRO A 229 -3.48 0.79 -6.27
N VAL A 230 -3.00 1.09 -5.07
CA VAL A 230 -3.27 2.35 -4.35
C VAL A 230 -2.92 3.58 -5.20
N ARG A 231 -1.77 3.56 -5.88
CA ARG A 231 -1.37 4.64 -6.80
C ARG A 231 -2.40 4.87 -7.89
N MET A 232 -2.88 3.81 -8.54
CA MET A 232 -3.84 3.93 -9.64
C MET A 232 -5.17 4.52 -9.18
N VAL A 233 -5.66 4.09 -8.01
CA VAL A 233 -6.87 4.66 -7.41
C VAL A 233 -6.66 6.14 -7.09
N ALA A 234 -5.50 6.49 -6.50
CA ALA A 234 -5.19 7.88 -6.19
C ALA A 234 -5.09 8.76 -7.45
N GLU A 235 -4.47 8.28 -8.51
CA GLU A 235 -4.36 9.01 -9.78
C GLU A 235 -5.72 9.22 -10.45
N ALA A 236 -6.61 8.22 -10.36
CA ALA A 236 -7.95 8.29 -10.96
C ALA A 236 -8.92 9.21 -10.18
N LEU A 237 -8.85 9.20 -8.85
CA LEU A 237 -9.83 9.92 -8.01
C LEU A 237 -9.34 11.30 -7.54
N LYS A 238 -8.04 11.58 -7.54
CA LYS A 238 -7.55 12.92 -7.21
C LYS A 238 -7.94 13.90 -8.30
N PRO A 239 -8.53 15.07 -7.95
CA PRO A 239 -8.75 16.13 -8.91
C PRO A 239 -7.41 16.48 -9.59
N SER A 240 -7.39 16.51 -10.92
CA SER A 240 -6.19 16.93 -11.62
C SER A 240 -5.82 18.37 -11.22
N ARG A 241 -4.52 18.72 -11.19
CA ARG A 241 -4.06 20.09 -10.90
C ARG A 241 -4.75 21.11 -11.82
N ARG A 242 -5.12 20.72 -13.04
CA ARG A 242 -5.83 21.53 -14.00
C ARG A 242 -7.30 21.79 -13.57
N ALA A 243 -7.99 20.78 -13.03
CA ALA A 243 -9.35 20.92 -12.51
C ALA A 243 -9.40 21.81 -11.27
N LEU A 244 -8.41 21.68 -10.36
CA LEU A 244 -8.30 22.55 -9.18
C LEU A 244 -8.02 24.02 -9.56
N ALA A 245 -7.20 24.28 -10.57
CA ALA A 245 -6.92 25.62 -11.06
C ALA A 245 -8.14 26.26 -11.78
N GLN A 246 -9.04 25.47 -12.35
CA GLN A 246 -10.29 25.94 -12.95
C GLN A 246 -11.38 26.23 -11.93
N ALA A 247 -11.45 25.44 -10.84
CA ALA A 247 -12.42 25.66 -9.76
C ALA A 247 -12.06 26.84 -8.83
N ALA A 248 -10.83 27.34 -8.90
CA ALA A 248 -10.34 28.49 -8.13
C ALA A 248 -10.44 29.84 -8.88
N ARG A 249 -10.99 29.84 -10.08
CA ARG A 249 -11.31 31.05 -10.89
C ARG A 249 -12.78 31.33 -10.87
#